data_3175de28f9d327568046b895c4bbea44
#
_entry.id   3175de28f9d327568046b895c4bbea44
#
_cell.length_a   1.000
_cell.length_b   1.000
_cell.length_c   1.000
_cell.angle_alpha   90.00
_cell.angle_beta   90.00
_cell.angle_gamma   90.00
#
_symmetry.space_group_name_H-M   'P 1'
#
loop_
_entity.id
_entity.type
_entity.pdbx_description
1 polymer ?
#
loop_
_entity_poly.entity_id
_entity_poly.type
_entity_poly.pdbx_seq_one_letter_code
_entity_poly.pdbx_strand_id
1 'polypeptide(L)'
;HLHCLDAATGKLGWKWTNGSKSLFLSPGNIVPRIAGGRVFIDAPDRAVTCLDLASGSVVWRCTDYKAREASGMSADGKRFYVKTMDGELLAIDTAPDAFRRLWITPASFGYDYTACPVTVSGGIAYLADRSGNVAAVREDGTPLWCVKCCNSAANFITEAPDGSLWATFAEGKIFRIPPHAP
;
A
#
# COMPACT_ATOMS: atom_id res chain seq x y z
N HIS A 1 -16.12 1.48 6.34
CA HIS A 1 -16.94 1.50 5.12
C HIS A 1 -16.19 2.15 3.97
N LEU A 2 -16.38 1.67 2.75
CA LEU A 2 -16.00 2.32 1.51
C LEU A 2 -17.28 2.76 0.79
N HIS A 3 -17.31 4.01 0.30
CA HIS A 3 -18.44 4.54 -0.43
C HIS A 3 -17.97 4.93 -1.84
N CYS A 4 -18.75 4.57 -2.85
CA CYS A 4 -18.61 5.08 -4.20
C CYS A 4 -19.67 6.17 -4.40
N LEU A 5 -19.22 7.37 -4.75
CA LEU A 5 -20.08 8.52 -4.98
C LEU A 5 -19.97 8.95 -6.43
N ASP A 6 -21.08 9.39 -7.02
CA ASP A 6 -21.06 10.08 -8.29
C ASP A 6 -20.36 11.44 -8.14
N ALA A 7 -19.33 11.69 -8.93
CA ALA A 7 -18.48 12.86 -8.79
C ALA A 7 -19.19 14.20 -9.10
N ALA A 8 -20.22 14.17 -9.96
CA ALA A 8 -20.95 15.37 -10.35
C ALA A 8 -22.06 15.73 -9.38
N THR A 9 -22.69 14.74 -8.76
CA THR A 9 -23.91 14.93 -7.96
C THR A 9 -23.72 14.62 -6.47
N GLY A 10 -22.62 13.94 -6.09
CA GLY A 10 -22.39 13.45 -4.74
C GLY A 10 -23.30 12.29 -4.32
N LYS A 11 -24.14 11.78 -5.21
CA LYS A 11 -25.06 10.69 -4.88
C LYS A 11 -24.31 9.39 -4.62
N LEU A 12 -24.79 8.63 -3.64
CA LEU A 12 -24.26 7.30 -3.31
C LEU A 12 -24.61 6.31 -4.44
N GLY A 13 -23.59 5.74 -5.06
CA GLY A 13 -23.72 4.62 -5.98
C GLY A 13 -23.83 3.29 -5.25
N TRP A 14 -22.79 2.96 -4.49
CA TRP A 14 -22.78 1.77 -3.65
C TRP A 14 -21.94 1.98 -2.37
N LYS A 15 -22.13 1.06 -1.43
CA LYS A 15 -21.39 1.02 -0.15
C LYS A 15 -20.91 -0.39 0.12
N TRP A 16 -19.65 -0.51 0.51
CA TRP A 16 -19.06 -1.77 0.96
C TRP A 16 -18.60 -1.68 2.42
N THR A 17 -18.65 -2.81 3.12
CA THR A 17 -18.09 -2.97 4.47
C THR A 17 -17.47 -4.35 4.60
N ASN A 18 -16.34 -4.44 5.29
CA ASN A 18 -15.68 -5.71 5.59
C ASN A 18 -16.41 -6.57 6.62
N GLY A 19 -17.52 -6.08 7.19
CA GLY A 19 -18.29 -6.79 8.22
C GLY A 19 -17.63 -6.85 9.60
N SER A 20 -16.45 -6.26 9.77
CA SER A 20 -15.77 -6.24 11.07
C SER A 20 -16.54 -5.38 12.08
N LYS A 21 -16.75 -5.93 13.27
CA LYS A 21 -17.32 -5.22 14.43
C LYS A 21 -16.23 -4.74 15.40
N SER A 22 -14.96 -4.85 15.04
CA SER A 22 -13.85 -4.44 15.91
C SER A 22 -13.86 -2.95 16.13
N LEU A 23 -13.93 -2.52 17.39
CA LEU A 23 -13.82 -1.13 17.83
C LEU A 23 -12.38 -0.62 17.82
N PHE A 24 -11.39 -1.51 17.65
CA PHE A 24 -9.96 -1.20 17.68
C PHE A 24 -9.36 -1.06 16.28
N LEU A 25 -10.19 -0.89 15.27
CA LEU A 25 -9.68 -0.55 13.95
C LEU A 25 -9.10 0.86 14.02
N SER A 26 -7.80 0.95 13.92
CA SER A 26 -7.11 2.22 13.72
C SER A 26 -7.80 2.97 12.58
N PRO A 27 -8.05 4.29 12.70
CA PRO A 27 -8.40 5.10 11.55
C PRO A 27 -7.20 5.08 10.59
N GLY A 28 -7.11 4.03 9.79
CA GLY A 28 -6.01 3.83 8.86
C GLY A 28 -6.16 4.77 7.67
N ASN A 29 -5.03 5.19 7.13
CA ASN A 29 -4.96 5.87 5.85
C ASN A 29 -5.19 4.87 4.70
N ILE A 30 -6.37 4.24 4.67
CA ILE A 30 -6.72 3.34 3.58
C ILE A 30 -6.91 4.20 2.33
N VAL A 31 -6.05 3.99 1.35
CA VAL A 31 -6.16 4.61 0.04
C VAL A 31 -6.61 3.55 -0.94
N PRO A 32 -7.89 3.55 -1.36
CA PRO A 32 -8.36 2.63 -2.39
C PRO A 32 -7.56 2.84 -3.68
N ARG A 33 -7.15 1.75 -4.32
CA ARG A 33 -6.46 1.79 -5.61
C ARG A 33 -7.41 1.26 -6.68
N ILE A 34 -7.44 1.94 -7.83
CA ILE A 34 -8.36 1.61 -8.91
C ILE A 34 -7.57 1.24 -10.16
N ALA A 35 -7.86 0.08 -10.73
CA ALA A 35 -7.30 -0.39 -11.98
C ALA A 35 -8.25 -1.41 -12.64
N GLY A 36 -8.33 -1.41 -13.98
CA GLY A 36 -9.04 -2.44 -14.75
C GLY A 36 -10.50 -2.66 -14.33
N GLY A 37 -11.23 -1.60 -13.97
CA GLY A 37 -12.63 -1.72 -13.50
C GLY A 37 -12.77 -2.32 -12.10
N ARG A 38 -11.73 -2.32 -11.28
CA ARG A 38 -11.69 -2.88 -9.93
C ARG A 38 -11.17 -1.90 -8.91
N VAL A 39 -11.55 -2.11 -7.65
CA VAL A 39 -11.07 -1.37 -6.48
C VAL A 39 -10.33 -2.33 -5.56
N PHE A 40 -9.08 -2.03 -5.26
CA PHE A 40 -8.23 -2.80 -4.37
C PHE A 40 -8.07 -2.08 -3.04
N ILE A 41 -8.23 -2.83 -1.95
CA ILE A 41 -8.20 -2.31 -0.58
C ILE A 41 -7.41 -3.25 0.31
N ASP A 42 -6.55 -2.71 1.13
CA ASP A 42 -5.91 -3.36 2.28
C ASP A 42 -6.59 -2.86 3.56
N ALA A 43 -7.68 -3.50 3.92
CA ALA A 43 -8.54 -3.03 5.02
C ALA A 43 -7.95 -3.33 6.42
N PRO A 44 -8.38 -2.61 7.47
CA PRO A 44 -7.91 -2.82 8.84
C PRO A 44 -8.14 -4.22 9.41
N ASP A 45 -8.96 -5.03 8.78
CA ASP A 45 -9.19 -6.44 9.14
C ASP A 45 -8.06 -7.38 8.67
N ARG A 46 -6.95 -6.82 8.20
CA ARG A 46 -5.75 -7.52 7.70
C ARG A 46 -5.97 -8.33 6.44
N ALA A 47 -7.07 -8.10 5.75
CA ALA A 47 -7.36 -8.72 4.47
C ALA A 47 -7.05 -7.78 3.30
N VAL A 48 -6.68 -8.35 2.18
CA VAL A 48 -6.68 -7.68 0.88
C VAL A 48 -7.97 -8.02 0.18
N THR A 49 -8.71 -7.02 -0.29
CA THR A 49 -10.00 -7.21 -0.94
C THR A 49 -10.01 -6.51 -2.30
N CYS A 50 -10.52 -7.20 -3.30
CA CYS A 50 -10.81 -6.64 -4.61
C CYS A 50 -12.33 -6.56 -4.79
N LEU A 51 -12.81 -5.39 -5.17
CA LEU A 51 -14.22 -5.14 -5.48
C LEU A 51 -14.38 -4.80 -6.95
N ASP A 52 -15.52 -5.11 -7.51
CA ASP A 52 -15.96 -4.60 -8.79
C ASP A 52 -16.26 -3.09 -8.65
N LEU A 53 -15.71 -2.28 -9.53
CA LEU A 53 -15.81 -0.82 -9.45
C LEU A 53 -17.25 -0.33 -9.68
N ALA A 54 -18.02 -1.00 -10.53
CA ALA A 54 -19.37 -0.56 -10.89
C ALA A 54 -20.40 -0.91 -9.81
N SER A 55 -20.29 -2.09 -9.20
CA SER A 55 -21.28 -2.62 -8.26
C SER A 55 -20.86 -2.59 -6.79
N GLY A 56 -19.56 -2.51 -6.49
CA GLY A 56 -19.04 -2.68 -5.14
C GLY A 56 -19.06 -4.13 -4.63
N SER A 57 -19.40 -5.08 -5.49
CA SER A 57 -19.41 -6.50 -5.14
C SER A 57 -17.99 -7.04 -4.95
N VAL A 58 -17.81 -7.96 -3.98
CA VAL A 58 -16.51 -8.60 -3.76
C VAL A 58 -16.20 -9.54 -4.92
N VAL A 59 -15.09 -9.29 -5.62
CA VAL A 59 -14.55 -10.18 -6.65
C VAL A 59 -13.76 -11.29 -5.97
N TRP A 60 -12.82 -10.91 -5.08
CA TRP A 60 -12.08 -11.84 -4.24
C TRP A 60 -11.62 -11.16 -2.95
N ARG A 61 -11.27 -11.97 -1.96
CA ARG A 61 -10.72 -11.54 -0.68
C ARG A 61 -9.69 -12.54 -0.20
N CYS A 62 -8.52 -12.03 0.20
CA CYS A 62 -7.40 -12.84 0.70
C CYS A 62 -7.08 -12.45 2.15
N THR A 63 -6.97 -13.43 3.03
CA THR A 63 -6.63 -13.27 4.46
C THR A 63 -5.30 -13.92 4.84
N ASP A 64 -4.61 -14.54 3.87
CA ASP A 64 -3.39 -15.34 4.10
C ASP A 64 -2.19 -14.47 4.49
N TYR A 65 -2.22 -13.20 4.08
CA TYR A 65 -1.18 -12.22 4.38
C TYR A 65 -1.75 -11.18 5.34
N LYS A 66 -1.10 -10.97 6.46
CA LYS A 66 -1.50 -9.94 7.43
C LYS A 66 -1.27 -8.55 6.83
N ALA A 67 -2.10 -8.15 5.89
CA ALA A 67 -2.04 -6.85 5.24
C ALA A 67 -2.22 -5.73 6.28
N ARG A 68 -1.54 -4.62 6.06
CA ARG A 68 -1.69 -3.44 6.88
C ARG A 68 -1.86 -2.23 5.95
N GLU A 69 -2.64 -1.28 6.33
CA GLU A 69 -3.04 -0.06 5.58
C GLU A 69 -1.87 0.69 4.92
N ALA A 70 -1.06 -0.01 4.16
CA ALA A 70 0.15 0.45 3.49
C ALA A 70 0.25 -0.19 2.11
N SER A 71 -0.40 0.41 1.14
CA SER A 71 -0.47 -0.12 -0.22
C SER A 71 -0.10 0.91 -1.28
N GLY A 72 0.23 0.40 -2.46
CA GLY A 72 0.55 1.17 -3.65
C GLY A 72 0.09 0.48 -4.93
N MET A 73 0.16 1.17 -6.06
CA MET A 73 -0.20 0.64 -7.37
C MET A 73 0.87 1.00 -8.38
N SER A 74 1.25 0.04 -9.24
CA SER A 74 2.12 0.35 -10.38
C SER A 74 1.48 1.35 -11.34
N ALA A 75 2.29 2.12 -12.06
CA ALA A 75 1.80 3.15 -12.97
C ALA A 75 0.91 2.58 -14.11
N ASP A 76 1.18 1.35 -14.54
CA ASP A 76 0.39 0.63 -15.55
C ASP A 76 -0.87 -0.03 -14.99
N GLY A 77 -1.10 0.04 -13.67
CA GLY A 77 -2.23 -0.56 -12.98
C GLY A 77 -2.22 -2.08 -12.89
N LYS A 78 -1.13 -2.75 -13.30
CA LYS A 78 -1.08 -4.23 -13.36
C LYS A 78 -0.65 -4.89 -12.07
N ARG A 79 -0.06 -4.14 -11.12
CA ARG A 79 0.42 -4.65 -9.84
C ARG A 79 -0.12 -3.81 -8.69
N PHE A 80 -0.75 -4.47 -7.75
CA PHE A 80 -1.12 -3.90 -6.47
C PHE A 80 -0.13 -4.36 -5.41
N TYR A 81 0.50 -3.42 -4.72
CA TYR A 81 1.50 -3.70 -3.69
C TYR A 81 0.92 -3.49 -2.31
N VAL A 82 1.20 -4.42 -1.41
CA VAL A 82 0.77 -4.36 -0.01
C VAL A 82 1.94 -4.68 0.92
N LYS A 83 2.18 -3.83 1.90
CA LYS A 83 3.10 -4.15 2.98
C LYS A 83 2.40 -5.05 3.99
N THR A 84 3.03 -6.17 4.34
CA THR A 84 2.53 -7.08 5.38
C THR A 84 3.03 -6.67 6.77
N MET A 85 2.35 -7.15 7.82
CA MET A 85 2.81 -6.93 9.20
C MET A 85 4.09 -7.71 9.53
N ASP A 86 4.45 -8.69 8.73
CA ASP A 86 5.69 -9.45 8.89
C ASP A 86 6.89 -8.75 8.20
N GLY A 87 6.69 -7.50 7.73
CA GLY A 87 7.73 -6.65 7.16
C GLY A 87 8.11 -7.01 5.73
N GLU A 88 7.18 -7.57 4.99
CA GLU A 88 7.35 -7.97 3.60
C GLU A 88 6.57 -7.05 2.66
N LEU A 89 6.99 -6.96 1.41
CA LEU A 89 6.22 -6.39 0.33
C LEU A 89 5.62 -7.52 -0.52
N LEU A 90 4.31 -7.53 -0.63
CA LEU A 90 3.53 -8.44 -1.44
C LEU A 90 3.12 -7.74 -2.73
N ALA A 91 3.38 -8.35 -3.89
CA ALA A 91 2.84 -7.91 -5.17
C ALA A 91 1.74 -8.85 -5.66
N ILE A 92 0.63 -8.27 -6.05
CA ILE A 92 -0.59 -8.94 -6.47
C ILE A 92 -0.91 -8.53 -7.92
N ASP A 93 -1.27 -9.50 -8.74
CA ASP A 93 -1.78 -9.24 -10.07
C ASP A 93 -3.19 -8.67 -10.02
N THR A 94 -3.43 -7.59 -10.75
CA THR A 94 -4.72 -6.91 -10.76
C THR A 94 -5.72 -7.47 -11.80
N ALA A 95 -5.25 -8.28 -12.75
CA ALA A 95 -6.06 -8.73 -13.88
C ALA A 95 -7.06 -9.85 -13.56
N PRO A 96 -6.72 -10.92 -12.79
CA PRO A 96 -7.61 -12.08 -12.65
C PRO A 96 -8.80 -11.84 -11.69
N ASP A 97 -9.87 -12.62 -11.88
CA ASP A 97 -11.05 -12.65 -11.01
C ASP A 97 -10.82 -13.45 -9.71
N ALA A 98 -9.59 -13.86 -9.46
CA ALA A 98 -9.15 -14.54 -8.26
C ALA A 98 -7.85 -13.92 -7.75
N PHE A 99 -7.60 -14.02 -6.44
CA PHE A 99 -6.33 -13.57 -5.88
C PHE A 99 -5.16 -14.30 -6.54
N ARG A 100 -4.17 -13.54 -7.06
CA ARG A 100 -2.95 -14.08 -7.62
C ARG A 100 -1.74 -13.30 -7.13
N ARG A 101 -0.94 -13.95 -6.28
CA ARG A 101 0.35 -13.42 -5.86
C ARG A 101 1.34 -13.51 -7.01
N LEU A 102 2.01 -12.42 -7.33
CA LEU A 102 3.15 -12.41 -8.24
C LEU A 102 4.43 -12.81 -7.49
N TRP A 103 4.70 -12.13 -6.39
CA TRP A 103 5.84 -12.42 -5.52
C TRP A 103 5.60 -11.83 -4.12
N ILE A 104 6.45 -12.20 -3.17
CA ILE A 104 6.56 -11.60 -1.84
C ILE A 104 8.04 -11.51 -1.48
N THR A 105 8.45 -10.37 -0.95
CA THR A 105 9.86 -10.07 -0.69
C THR A 105 10.00 -9.44 0.69
N PRO A 106 10.92 -9.94 1.55
CA PRO A 106 11.26 -9.28 2.81
C PRO A 106 11.83 -7.87 2.55
N ALA A 107 11.31 -6.88 3.28
CA ALA A 107 11.78 -5.50 3.19
C ALA A 107 12.81 -5.15 4.28
N SER A 108 13.34 -6.14 4.98
CA SER A 108 14.30 -6.02 6.08
C SER A 108 13.80 -5.26 7.32
N PHE A 109 12.48 -5.14 7.48
CA PHE A 109 11.88 -4.39 8.60
C PHE A 109 11.52 -5.25 9.82
N GLY A 110 11.33 -6.55 9.65
CA GLY A 110 10.70 -7.40 10.65
C GLY A 110 9.23 -7.01 10.87
N TYR A 111 8.68 -7.34 12.02
CA TYR A 111 7.28 -7.04 12.35
C TYR A 111 7.01 -5.54 12.38
N ASP A 112 6.08 -5.09 11.55
CA ASP A 112 5.72 -3.68 11.41
C ASP A 112 4.22 -3.47 11.16
N TYR A 113 3.68 -2.38 11.73
CA TYR A 113 2.28 -1.99 11.61
C TYR A 113 2.09 -0.53 11.17
N THR A 114 3.14 0.08 10.63
CA THR A 114 3.08 1.47 10.15
C THR A 114 2.25 1.56 8.87
N ALA A 115 1.30 2.48 8.85
CA ALA A 115 0.40 2.73 7.73
C ALA A 115 0.98 3.73 6.70
N CYS A 116 2.30 3.78 6.54
CA CYS A 116 2.94 4.58 5.49
C CYS A 116 2.60 3.97 4.12
N PRO A 117 1.91 4.68 3.22
CA PRO A 117 1.58 4.15 1.91
C PRO A 117 2.82 3.74 1.12
N VAL A 118 2.71 2.69 0.31
CA VAL A 118 3.75 2.30 -0.64
C VAL A 118 3.73 3.30 -1.81
N THR A 119 4.84 3.97 -2.03
CA THR A 119 5.03 4.86 -3.19
C THR A 119 5.65 4.07 -4.32
N VAL A 120 5.09 4.15 -5.52
CA VAL A 120 5.59 3.42 -6.69
C VAL A 120 5.94 4.40 -7.79
N SER A 121 7.19 4.37 -8.24
CA SER A 121 7.69 5.21 -9.32
C SER A 121 8.85 4.54 -10.05
N GLY A 122 8.95 4.74 -11.36
CA GLY A 122 10.05 4.23 -12.19
C GLY A 122 10.26 2.71 -12.11
N GLY A 123 9.21 1.93 -11.84
CA GLY A 123 9.32 0.48 -11.66
C GLY A 123 9.88 0.06 -10.29
N ILE A 124 9.92 0.98 -9.32
CA ILE A 124 10.40 0.73 -7.95
C ILE A 124 9.27 1.03 -6.97
N ALA A 125 9.08 0.14 -6.00
CA ALA A 125 8.21 0.33 -4.86
C ALA A 125 9.04 0.76 -3.64
N TYR A 126 8.69 1.89 -3.04
CA TYR A 126 9.30 2.45 -1.85
C TYR A 126 8.36 2.27 -0.66
N LEU A 127 8.88 1.76 0.42
CA LEU A 127 8.12 1.50 1.64
C LEU A 127 8.94 1.84 2.88
N ALA A 128 8.26 2.07 3.99
CA ALA A 128 8.93 2.44 5.23
C ALA A 128 8.29 1.77 6.44
N ASP A 129 9.04 1.73 7.55
CA ASP A 129 8.63 1.11 8.80
C ASP A 129 8.44 2.13 9.95
N ARG A 130 8.00 1.60 11.10
CA ARG A 130 7.83 2.37 12.35
C ARG A 130 9.14 2.82 12.97
N SER A 131 10.25 2.21 12.58
CA SER A 131 11.57 2.49 13.15
C SER A 131 12.35 3.54 12.35
N GLY A 132 11.79 4.01 11.22
CA GLY A 132 12.42 5.03 10.38
C GLY A 132 13.36 4.46 9.32
N ASN A 133 13.21 3.17 8.97
CA ASN A 133 13.85 2.62 7.79
C ASN A 133 12.98 2.91 6.55
N VAL A 134 13.65 3.14 5.43
CA VAL A 134 13.05 3.23 4.09
C VAL A 134 13.72 2.19 3.22
N ALA A 135 12.93 1.43 2.48
CA ALA A 135 13.41 0.39 1.58
C ALA A 135 12.87 0.60 0.17
N ALA A 136 13.63 0.12 -0.80
CA ALA A 136 13.27 0.07 -2.21
C ALA A 136 13.30 -1.37 -2.73
N VAL A 137 12.25 -1.74 -3.47
CA VAL A 137 12.10 -3.05 -4.09
C VAL A 137 11.72 -2.84 -5.55
N ARG A 138 12.41 -3.51 -6.46
CA ARG A 138 12.11 -3.46 -7.89
C ARG A 138 10.78 -4.16 -8.19
N GLU A 139 10.15 -3.82 -9.29
CA GLU A 139 8.84 -4.39 -9.68
C GLU A 139 8.86 -5.90 -9.92
N ASP A 140 10.02 -6.51 -10.09
CA ASP A 140 10.22 -7.97 -10.17
C ASP A 140 10.36 -8.65 -8.80
N GLY A 141 10.36 -7.88 -7.72
CA GLY A 141 10.54 -8.35 -6.35
C GLY A 141 11.98 -8.33 -5.86
N THR A 142 12.94 -7.84 -6.64
CA THR A 142 14.34 -7.74 -6.22
C THR A 142 14.52 -6.59 -5.23
N PRO A 143 15.00 -6.85 -3.98
CA PRO A 143 15.37 -5.79 -3.06
C PRO A 143 16.54 -4.98 -3.61
N LEU A 144 16.45 -3.64 -3.52
CA LEU A 144 17.51 -2.75 -3.97
C LEU A 144 18.37 -2.26 -2.80
N TRP A 145 17.70 -1.65 -1.81
CA TRP A 145 18.36 -1.11 -0.63
C TRP A 145 17.36 -0.91 0.52
N CYS A 146 17.90 -0.79 1.71
CA CYS A 146 17.19 -0.35 2.92
C CYS A 146 18.10 0.59 3.71
N VAL A 147 17.62 1.80 4.01
CA VAL A 147 18.38 2.83 4.72
C VAL A 147 17.64 3.28 5.97
N LYS A 148 18.40 3.56 7.03
CA LYS A 148 17.90 4.10 8.28
C LYS A 148 17.94 5.62 8.22
N CYS A 149 16.78 6.29 8.26
CA CYS A 149 16.69 7.75 8.30
C CYS A 149 16.68 8.29 9.73
N CYS A 150 15.86 7.70 10.61
CA CYS A 150 15.70 8.17 11.99
C CYS A 150 15.20 7.03 12.90
N ASN A 151 14.66 7.34 14.08
CA ASN A 151 14.07 6.36 15.01
C ASN A 151 12.57 6.57 15.20
N SER A 152 11.87 7.02 14.16
CA SER A 152 10.45 7.37 14.22
C SER A 152 9.70 6.78 13.02
N ALA A 153 8.41 6.54 13.19
CA ALA A 153 7.54 6.01 12.15
C ALA A 153 7.44 6.97 10.95
N ALA A 154 7.54 6.44 9.76
CA ALA A 154 7.32 7.20 8.54
C ALA A 154 5.82 7.44 8.32
N ASN A 155 5.49 8.65 7.85
CA ASN A 155 4.13 9.03 7.46
C ASN A 155 3.90 8.88 5.95
N PHE A 156 4.82 9.44 5.15
CA PHE A 156 4.73 9.43 3.69
C PHE A 156 6.11 9.40 3.05
N ILE A 157 6.16 8.83 1.86
CA ILE A 157 7.27 8.91 0.93
C ILE A 157 6.73 9.49 -0.36
N THR A 158 7.44 10.43 -0.96
CA THR A 158 7.13 10.99 -2.28
C THR A 158 8.38 11.11 -3.10
N GLU A 159 8.28 10.95 -4.40
CA GLU A 159 9.38 11.20 -5.33
C GLU A 159 9.27 12.60 -5.90
N ALA A 160 10.39 13.32 -5.94
CA ALA A 160 10.50 14.59 -6.60
C ALA A 160 10.86 14.43 -8.10
N PRO A 161 10.66 15.48 -8.94
CA PRO A 161 10.96 15.40 -10.37
C PRO A 161 12.44 15.09 -10.70
N ASP A 162 13.36 15.32 -9.77
CA ASP A 162 14.78 14.99 -9.90
C ASP A 162 15.10 13.53 -9.55
N GLY A 163 14.08 12.72 -9.23
CA GLY A 163 14.22 11.33 -8.80
C GLY A 163 14.62 11.15 -7.34
N SER A 164 14.80 12.25 -6.58
CA SER A 164 15.05 12.14 -5.15
C SER A 164 13.76 11.78 -4.40
N LEU A 165 13.89 10.97 -3.33
CA LEU A 165 12.78 10.66 -2.45
C LEU A 165 12.77 11.59 -1.25
N TRP A 166 11.59 12.00 -0.85
CA TRP A 166 11.35 12.77 0.35
C TRP A 166 10.49 11.95 1.31
N ALA A 167 11.02 11.66 2.48
CA ALA A 167 10.33 10.90 3.51
C ALA A 167 10.02 11.78 4.72
N THR A 168 8.78 11.77 5.19
CA THR A 168 8.34 12.50 6.38
C THR A 168 8.07 11.52 7.52
N PHE A 169 8.39 11.94 8.75
CA PHE A 169 8.32 11.09 9.93
C PHE A 169 7.50 11.74 11.05
N ALA A 170 6.94 10.89 11.93
CA ALA A 170 6.01 11.31 12.98
C ALA A 170 6.59 12.34 13.98
N GLU A 171 7.91 12.35 14.17
CA GLU A 171 8.62 13.35 15.00
C GLU A 171 8.89 14.69 14.29
N GLY A 172 8.28 14.91 13.12
CA GLY A 172 8.42 16.16 12.35
C GLY A 172 9.68 16.26 11.51
N LYS A 173 10.46 15.19 11.39
CA LYS A 173 11.65 15.15 10.52
C LYS A 173 11.26 14.91 9.07
N ILE A 174 12.05 15.52 8.17
CA ILE A 174 11.97 15.33 6.72
C ILE A 174 13.37 14.94 6.23
N PHE A 175 13.45 13.85 5.48
CA PHE A 175 14.70 13.38 4.88
C PHE A 175 14.60 13.38 3.37
N ARG A 176 15.65 13.85 2.73
CA ARG A 176 15.87 13.69 1.30
C ARG A 176 16.84 12.52 1.08
N ILE A 177 16.39 11.51 0.33
CA ILE A 177 17.20 10.41 -0.13
C ILE A 177 17.54 10.71 -1.59
N PRO A 178 18.82 10.88 -1.96
CA PRO A 178 19.20 11.23 -3.32
C PRO A 178 18.80 10.13 -4.31
N PRO A 179 18.60 10.47 -5.60
CA PRO A 179 18.46 9.49 -6.66
C PRO A 179 19.69 8.58 -6.64
N HIS A 180 19.55 7.29 -6.76
CA HIS A 180 20.67 6.33 -6.66
C HIS A 180 21.24 6.17 -5.24
N ALA A 181 20.42 6.25 -4.20
CA ALA A 181 20.84 5.80 -2.88
C ALA A 181 21.37 4.35 -2.94
N PRO A 182 22.41 4.01 -2.17
CA PRO A 182 23.23 2.80 -2.32
C PRO A 182 22.46 1.51 -2.23
#